data_d65e3dc48e86b14faccc3af36cdfbff1
#
_entry.id   d65e3dc48e86b14faccc3af36cdfbff1
#
_cell.length_a   1.000
_cell.length_b   1.000
_cell.length_c   1.000
_cell.angle_alpha   90.00
_cell.angle_beta   90.00
_cell.angle_gamma   90.00
#
_symmetry.space_group_name_H-M   'P 1'
#
loop_
_entity.id
_entity.type
_entity.pdbx_description
1 polymer ?
#
loop_
_entity_poly.entity_id
_entity_poly.type
_entity_poly.pdbx_seq_one_letter_code
_entity_poly.pdbx_strand_id
1 'polypeptide(L)'
;MKVVVATTQDLFVRGGGATYHAEGLATALTALGHEVETVRIPFGWRHKYEVLRQAYQWRMLDLRETGADLVITLKFPAFYVRADRKRAWVLHQHRPLYDNFDRPEYSAFSSSIPEDVAIRDAVVRWDTAYLGEMERIFTNSRTVADRLREYNGLEGEPLYHPPPLAARLRSGPFGDYVLWVGRLEANKRPGLLLEALALTKSRVRAIVAGRGPLEDALREAAAAKGLEGRVELRGLVSEEEKIGLYAGARAVVYPPFHEDLGYVTLEAFLAGKPVITMADSGGPTEFVRDGVNGFVARDAASLASAIDAYAEDPDLAERHGAAGRATYAETIPSWDTVCQRLLEGA
;
A
#
# COMPACT_ATOMS: atom_id res chain seq x y z
N MET A 1 8.28 25.30 -13.21
CA MET A 1 8.12 24.25 -14.23
C MET A 1 6.64 23.90 -14.31
N LYS A 2 6.18 23.52 -15.49
CA LYS A 2 4.87 22.89 -15.68
C LYS A 2 5.03 21.37 -15.62
N VAL A 3 4.44 20.75 -14.60
CA VAL A 3 4.54 19.31 -14.34
C VAL A 3 3.17 18.66 -14.52
N VAL A 4 3.11 17.58 -15.30
CA VAL A 4 1.89 16.77 -15.43
C VAL A 4 2.05 15.49 -14.62
N VAL A 5 1.12 15.25 -13.70
CA VAL A 5 1.02 13.99 -12.94
C VAL A 5 0.00 13.10 -13.63
N ALA A 6 0.44 11.98 -14.21
CA ALA A 6 -0.40 11.03 -14.93
C ALA A 6 -0.66 9.78 -14.09
N THR A 7 -1.94 9.48 -13.85
CA THR A 7 -2.35 8.33 -13.04
C THR A 7 -3.71 7.77 -13.47
N THR A 8 -4.00 6.53 -13.12
CA THR A 8 -5.33 5.97 -13.32
C THR A 8 -6.24 6.27 -12.12
N GLN A 9 -7.53 6.37 -12.39
CA GLN A 9 -8.57 6.48 -11.37
C GLN A 9 -9.37 5.19 -11.30
N ASP A 10 -9.51 4.63 -10.12
CA ASP A 10 -10.39 3.49 -9.92
C ASP A 10 -11.86 3.93 -10.02
N LEU A 11 -12.64 3.26 -10.87
CA LEU A 11 -14.04 3.65 -11.16
C LEU A 11 -14.98 3.49 -9.96
N PHE A 12 -14.63 2.58 -9.03
CA PHE A 12 -15.54 2.15 -7.96
C PHE A 12 -15.00 2.42 -6.55
N VAL A 13 -13.77 2.92 -6.44
CA VAL A 13 -13.11 3.19 -5.16
C VAL A 13 -12.82 4.68 -5.06
N ARG A 14 -13.51 5.37 -4.16
CA ARG A 14 -13.16 6.74 -3.79
C ARG A 14 -12.16 6.71 -2.64
N GLY A 15 -11.00 7.30 -2.86
CA GLY A 15 -9.90 7.27 -1.90
C GLY A 15 -9.08 5.97 -2.00
N GLY A 16 -8.02 5.88 -1.21
CA GLY A 16 -7.08 4.76 -1.20
C GLY A 16 -5.66 5.19 -1.50
N GLY A 17 -4.70 4.30 -1.26
CA GLY A 17 -3.27 4.62 -1.32
C GLY A 17 -2.84 5.31 -2.60
N ALA A 18 -3.29 4.85 -3.77
CA ALA A 18 -2.93 5.43 -5.05
C ALA A 18 -3.48 6.85 -5.27
N THR A 19 -4.70 7.12 -4.80
CA THR A 19 -5.29 8.47 -4.86
C THR A 19 -4.49 9.43 -3.98
N TYR A 20 -4.24 9.04 -2.74
CA TYR A 20 -3.46 9.86 -1.79
C TYR A 20 -2.02 10.09 -2.27
N HIS A 21 -1.40 9.13 -2.91
CA HIS A 21 -0.07 9.28 -3.50
C HIS A 21 -0.06 10.37 -4.58
N ALA A 22 -1.00 10.31 -5.52
CA ALA A 22 -1.11 11.30 -6.59
C ALA A 22 -1.44 12.70 -6.07
N GLU A 23 -2.36 12.80 -5.11
CA GLU A 23 -2.77 14.07 -4.50
C GLU A 23 -1.66 14.67 -3.64
N GLY A 24 -0.96 13.84 -2.88
CA GLY A 24 0.19 14.25 -2.07
C GLY A 24 1.30 14.82 -2.93
N LEU A 25 1.65 14.14 -4.04
CA LEU A 25 2.64 14.63 -4.99
C LEU A 25 2.22 15.95 -5.63
N ALA A 26 0.99 16.03 -6.15
CA ALA A 26 0.50 17.25 -6.79
C ALA A 26 0.48 18.44 -5.81
N THR A 27 0.03 18.21 -4.58
CA THR A 27 0.01 19.23 -3.52
C THR A 27 1.42 19.70 -3.18
N ALA A 28 2.37 18.79 -3.02
CA ALA A 28 3.75 19.11 -2.68
C ALA A 28 4.44 19.90 -3.80
N LEU A 29 4.29 19.47 -5.05
CA LEU A 29 4.85 20.18 -6.20
C LEU A 29 4.26 21.60 -6.32
N THR A 30 2.95 21.75 -6.10
CA THR A 30 2.29 23.07 -6.12
C THR A 30 2.82 23.98 -4.99
N ALA A 31 3.00 23.42 -3.79
CA ALA A 31 3.56 24.15 -2.65
C ALA A 31 5.00 24.65 -2.91
N LEU A 32 5.77 23.93 -3.73
CA LEU A 32 7.11 24.33 -4.18
C LEU A 32 7.10 25.33 -5.36
N GLY A 33 5.92 25.79 -5.78
CA GLY A 33 5.78 26.82 -6.82
C GLY A 33 5.78 26.29 -8.25
N HIS A 34 5.54 25.00 -8.46
CA HIS A 34 5.36 24.44 -9.79
C HIS A 34 3.90 24.57 -10.25
N GLU A 35 3.69 24.76 -11.56
CA GLU A 35 2.39 24.59 -12.19
C GLU A 35 2.11 23.10 -12.37
N VAL A 36 1.02 22.60 -11.75
CA VAL A 36 0.75 21.17 -11.72
C VAL A 36 -0.61 20.85 -12.32
N GLU A 37 -0.62 20.03 -13.34
CA GLU A 37 -1.83 19.42 -13.89
C GLU A 37 -1.87 17.93 -13.59
N THR A 38 -3.08 17.38 -13.35
CA THR A 38 -3.25 15.94 -13.12
C THR A 38 -4.12 15.34 -14.21
N VAL A 39 -3.57 14.37 -14.94
CA VAL A 39 -4.29 13.58 -15.93
C VAL A 39 -4.72 12.27 -15.27
N ARG A 40 -6.05 12.04 -15.21
CA ARG A 40 -6.65 10.85 -14.63
C ARG A 40 -7.58 10.17 -15.63
N ILE A 41 -7.25 8.97 -16.05
CA ILE A 41 -8.14 8.16 -16.89
C ILE A 41 -8.70 7.02 -16.05
N PRO A 42 -10.03 6.79 -16.09
CA PRO A 42 -10.64 5.66 -15.38
C PRO A 42 -10.07 4.32 -15.84
N PHE A 43 -9.84 3.43 -14.89
CA PHE A 43 -9.42 2.06 -15.11
C PHE A 43 -10.34 1.10 -14.35
N GLY A 44 -10.92 0.11 -15.05
CA GLY A 44 -11.88 -0.84 -14.49
C GLY A 44 -11.35 -2.26 -14.47
N TRP A 45 -11.64 -2.99 -13.39
CA TRP A 45 -11.18 -4.37 -13.15
C TRP A 45 -12.23 -5.44 -13.51
N ARG A 46 -13.47 -5.05 -13.71
CA ARG A 46 -14.60 -6.00 -13.85
C ARG A 46 -14.48 -6.94 -15.04
N HIS A 47 -13.87 -6.48 -16.10
CA HIS A 47 -13.68 -7.25 -17.31
C HIS A 47 -12.20 -7.45 -17.58
N LYS A 48 -11.67 -8.60 -17.14
CA LYS A 48 -10.23 -8.86 -17.22
C LYS A 48 -9.64 -8.73 -18.63
N TYR A 49 -10.39 -9.05 -19.66
CA TYR A 49 -9.93 -8.96 -21.05
C TYR A 49 -9.89 -7.54 -21.63
N GLU A 50 -10.49 -6.57 -20.93
CA GLU A 50 -10.43 -5.17 -21.32
C GLU A 50 -9.10 -4.49 -20.92
N VAL A 51 -8.23 -5.17 -20.18
CA VAL A 51 -6.98 -4.60 -19.66
C VAL A 51 -6.09 -4.08 -20.79
N LEU A 52 -5.97 -4.82 -21.91
CA LEU A 52 -5.16 -4.40 -23.06
C LEU A 52 -5.73 -3.16 -23.73
N ARG A 53 -7.07 -3.11 -23.92
CA ARG A 53 -7.73 -1.96 -24.52
C ARG A 53 -7.56 -0.71 -23.65
N GLN A 54 -7.75 -0.84 -22.36
CA GLN A 54 -7.58 0.26 -21.40
C GLN A 54 -6.12 0.71 -21.33
N ALA A 55 -5.16 -0.22 -21.37
CA ALA A 55 -3.74 0.09 -21.42
C ALA A 55 -3.37 0.86 -22.70
N TYR A 56 -3.91 0.41 -23.85
CA TYR A 56 -3.65 1.05 -25.13
C TYR A 56 -4.22 2.47 -25.22
N GLN A 57 -5.32 2.79 -24.53
CA GLN A 57 -5.86 4.15 -24.45
C GLN A 57 -4.80 5.14 -23.91
N TRP A 58 -3.99 4.73 -22.94
CA TRP A 58 -2.90 5.54 -22.43
C TRP A 58 -1.79 5.77 -23.45
N ARG A 59 -1.51 4.76 -24.30
CA ARG A 59 -0.52 4.93 -25.38
C ARG A 59 -1.00 5.87 -26.48
N MET A 60 -2.31 5.99 -26.69
CA MET A 60 -2.87 6.96 -27.62
C MET A 60 -2.86 8.39 -27.10
N LEU A 61 -2.73 8.58 -25.79
CA LEU A 61 -2.63 9.90 -25.19
C LEU A 61 -1.24 10.50 -25.47
N ASP A 62 -1.25 11.67 -26.10
CA ASP A 62 -0.05 12.41 -26.45
C ASP A 62 -0.02 13.75 -25.68
N LEU A 63 0.93 13.88 -24.76
CA LEU A 63 1.09 15.08 -23.93
C LEU A 63 2.20 16.00 -24.43
N ARG A 64 2.81 15.74 -25.58
CA ARG A 64 3.90 16.57 -26.13
C ARG A 64 3.44 18.00 -26.46
N GLU A 65 2.20 18.15 -26.91
CA GLU A 65 1.61 19.44 -27.25
C GLU A 65 1.10 20.24 -26.03
N THR A 66 1.22 19.71 -24.81
CA THR A 66 0.70 20.37 -23.60
C THR A 66 1.61 21.45 -23.05
N GLY A 67 2.84 21.52 -23.54
CA GLY A 67 3.89 22.41 -23.00
C GLY A 67 4.35 22.02 -21.60
N ALA A 68 4.17 20.76 -21.20
CA ALA A 68 4.70 20.24 -19.93
C ALA A 68 6.23 20.11 -20.01
N ASP A 69 6.92 20.63 -19.00
CA ASP A 69 8.37 20.45 -18.84
C ASP A 69 8.73 19.02 -18.45
N LEU A 70 7.82 18.35 -17.70
CA LEU A 70 8.00 16.98 -17.24
C LEU A 70 6.65 16.29 -17.02
N VAL A 71 6.54 15.03 -17.41
CA VAL A 71 5.42 14.15 -17.07
C VAL A 71 5.89 13.11 -16.05
N ILE A 72 5.23 13.04 -14.88
CA ILE A 72 5.46 12.03 -13.85
C ILE A 72 4.31 11.03 -13.87
N THR A 73 4.61 9.77 -14.15
CA THR A 73 3.61 8.70 -14.23
C THR A 73 3.67 7.83 -13.00
N LEU A 74 2.50 7.41 -12.45
CA LEU A 74 2.47 6.77 -11.12
C LEU A 74 2.16 5.28 -11.13
N LYS A 75 1.18 4.81 -11.87
CA LYS A 75 0.79 3.39 -11.86
C LYS A 75 0.32 2.91 -13.22
N PHE A 76 0.28 1.57 -13.38
CA PHE A 76 -0.25 0.93 -14.58
C PHE A 76 -1.64 1.46 -14.95
N PRO A 77 -1.88 1.72 -16.22
CA PRO A 77 -0.95 1.81 -17.35
C PRO A 77 -0.55 3.26 -17.71
N ALA A 78 -0.60 4.21 -16.77
CA ALA A 78 -0.31 5.62 -17.03
C ALA A 78 1.09 5.87 -17.61
N PHE A 79 2.05 4.98 -17.34
CA PHE A 79 3.40 5.10 -17.90
C PHE A 79 3.51 4.80 -19.42
N TYR A 80 2.39 4.42 -20.07
CA TYR A 80 2.34 4.26 -21.54
C TYR A 80 2.19 5.59 -22.30
N VAL A 81 1.84 6.68 -21.61
CA VAL A 81 1.63 7.99 -22.21
C VAL A 81 2.84 8.44 -23.04
N ARG A 82 2.59 9.20 -24.10
CA ARG A 82 3.64 9.83 -24.91
C ARG A 82 3.91 11.24 -24.40
N ALA A 83 5.18 11.53 -24.11
CA ALA A 83 5.66 12.84 -23.71
C ALA A 83 7.14 12.94 -24.07
N ASP A 84 7.65 14.17 -24.25
CA ASP A 84 9.07 14.42 -24.57
C ASP A 84 9.97 14.05 -23.39
N ARG A 85 9.57 14.45 -22.19
CA ARG A 85 10.28 14.15 -20.95
C ARG A 85 9.35 13.48 -19.98
N LYS A 86 9.70 12.28 -19.53
CA LYS A 86 8.86 11.52 -18.59
C LYS A 86 9.69 10.72 -17.60
N ARG A 87 9.16 10.64 -16.38
CA ARG A 87 9.68 9.84 -15.29
C ARG A 87 8.57 8.97 -14.72
N ALA A 88 8.90 7.77 -14.33
CA ALA A 88 7.97 6.93 -13.62
C ALA A 88 8.24 6.98 -12.10
N TRP A 89 7.19 7.10 -11.31
CA TRP A 89 7.23 6.76 -9.90
C TRP A 89 6.22 5.66 -9.64
N VAL A 90 6.66 4.42 -9.87
CA VAL A 90 5.81 3.23 -9.95
C VAL A 90 5.28 2.84 -8.57
N LEU A 91 3.94 2.87 -8.42
CA LEU A 91 3.28 2.29 -7.25
C LEU A 91 3.23 0.76 -7.36
N HIS A 92 2.78 0.29 -8.50
CA HIS A 92 2.69 -1.12 -8.83
C HIS A 92 2.42 -1.31 -10.33
N GLN A 93 2.80 -2.46 -10.85
CA GLN A 93 2.32 -3.01 -12.12
C GLN A 93 0.87 -3.49 -11.95
N HIS A 94 0.26 -4.05 -13.00
CA HIS A 94 -1.04 -4.72 -12.89
C HIS A 94 -0.87 -6.09 -12.23
N ARG A 95 -0.78 -6.13 -10.91
CA ARG A 95 -0.43 -7.29 -10.09
C ARG A 95 -1.15 -8.60 -10.43
N PRO A 96 -2.44 -8.61 -10.84
CA PRO A 96 -3.08 -9.84 -11.30
C PRO A 96 -2.38 -10.54 -12.47
N LEU A 97 -1.54 -9.84 -13.23
CA LEU A 97 -0.74 -10.39 -14.34
C LEU A 97 0.74 -10.60 -13.97
N TYR A 98 1.15 -10.30 -12.73
CA TYR A 98 2.51 -10.41 -12.22
C TYR A 98 2.57 -11.37 -11.03
N ASP A 99 2.92 -10.91 -9.87
CA ASP A 99 3.11 -11.70 -8.63
C ASP A 99 1.83 -12.41 -8.14
N ASN A 100 0.65 -11.96 -8.56
CA ASN A 100 -0.63 -12.60 -8.26
C ASN A 100 -1.15 -13.52 -9.38
N PHE A 101 -0.43 -13.65 -10.49
CA PHE A 101 -0.84 -14.57 -11.56
C PHE A 101 -0.86 -16.02 -11.05
N ASP A 102 -1.88 -16.80 -11.43
CA ASP A 102 -2.14 -18.15 -10.90
C ASP A 102 -2.47 -18.24 -9.40
N ARG A 103 -2.87 -17.12 -8.78
CA ARG A 103 -3.32 -17.10 -7.38
C ARG A 103 -4.81 -16.76 -7.33
N PRO A 104 -5.70 -17.77 -7.31
CA PRO A 104 -7.15 -17.53 -7.44
C PRO A 104 -7.73 -16.67 -6.31
N GLU A 105 -7.04 -16.58 -5.16
CA GLU A 105 -7.42 -15.71 -4.05
C GLU A 105 -7.23 -14.22 -4.39
N TYR A 106 -6.32 -13.89 -5.34
CA TYR A 106 -5.89 -12.52 -5.63
C TYR A 106 -6.03 -12.13 -7.10
N SER A 107 -6.22 -13.10 -8.00
CA SER A 107 -6.27 -12.88 -9.44
C SER A 107 -7.32 -13.74 -10.12
N ALA A 108 -7.99 -13.17 -11.12
CA ALA A 108 -8.87 -13.91 -12.01
C ALA A 108 -8.14 -14.48 -13.26
N PHE A 109 -6.82 -14.27 -13.36
CA PHE A 109 -6.01 -14.78 -14.47
C PHE A 109 -5.30 -16.06 -14.07
N SER A 110 -5.16 -16.99 -15.04
CA SER A 110 -4.55 -18.30 -14.83
C SER A 110 -3.71 -18.75 -16.02
N SER A 111 -2.57 -19.41 -15.76
CA SER A 111 -1.72 -20.04 -16.76
C SER A 111 -2.40 -21.23 -17.47
N SER A 112 -3.46 -21.78 -16.89
CA SER A 112 -4.27 -22.82 -17.53
C SER A 112 -5.13 -22.31 -18.70
N ILE A 113 -5.27 -20.97 -18.84
CA ILE A 113 -6.07 -20.32 -19.88
C ILE A 113 -5.11 -19.63 -20.87
N PRO A 114 -4.98 -20.12 -22.12
CA PRO A 114 -4.05 -19.56 -23.12
C PRO A 114 -4.23 -18.07 -23.38
N GLU A 115 -5.47 -17.58 -23.33
CA GLU A 115 -5.79 -16.16 -23.51
C GLU A 115 -5.25 -15.31 -22.37
N ASP A 116 -5.31 -15.79 -21.14
CA ASP A 116 -4.75 -15.11 -19.95
C ASP A 116 -3.22 -15.01 -20.06
N VAL A 117 -2.56 -16.06 -20.51
CA VAL A 117 -1.11 -16.08 -20.77
C VAL A 117 -0.76 -15.06 -21.85
N ALA A 118 -1.50 -15.03 -22.96
CA ALA A 118 -1.26 -14.08 -24.04
C ALA A 118 -1.42 -12.62 -23.57
N ILE A 119 -2.40 -12.34 -22.72
CA ILE A 119 -2.62 -11.01 -22.12
C ILE A 119 -1.46 -10.64 -21.19
N ARG A 120 -1.05 -11.56 -20.32
CA ARG A 120 0.11 -11.38 -19.42
C ARG A 120 1.35 -11.02 -20.21
N ASP A 121 1.68 -11.83 -21.22
CA ASP A 121 2.88 -11.66 -22.04
C ASP A 121 2.85 -10.34 -22.82
N ALA A 122 1.68 -9.92 -23.28
CA ALA A 122 1.49 -8.62 -23.93
C ALA A 122 1.72 -7.47 -22.94
N VAL A 123 1.13 -7.52 -21.73
CA VAL A 123 1.27 -6.48 -20.71
C VAL A 123 2.70 -6.39 -20.22
N VAL A 124 3.35 -7.51 -19.87
CA VAL A 124 4.75 -7.52 -19.43
C VAL A 124 5.67 -6.93 -20.48
N ARG A 125 5.48 -7.30 -21.74
CA ARG A 125 6.26 -6.75 -22.86
C ARG A 125 6.03 -5.25 -23.07
N TRP A 126 4.79 -4.77 -22.96
CA TRP A 126 4.48 -3.34 -23.07
C TRP A 126 4.99 -2.55 -21.88
N ASP A 127 4.81 -3.05 -20.66
CA ASP A 127 5.34 -2.42 -19.44
C ASP A 127 6.85 -2.24 -19.55
N THR A 128 7.57 -3.30 -19.97
CA THR A 128 9.02 -3.26 -20.16
C THR A 128 9.42 -2.23 -21.21
N ALA A 129 8.74 -2.20 -22.34
CA ALA A 129 9.04 -1.26 -23.41
C ALA A 129 8.78 0.20 -22.99
N TYR A 130 7.61 0.49 -22.39
CA TYR A 130 7.22 1.87 -22.11
C TYR A 130 7.82 2.44 -20.82
N LEU A 131 8.13 1.59 -19.84
CA LEU A 131 8.97 2.00 -18.71
C LEU A 131 10.42 2.22 -19.13
N GLY A 132 10.90 1.47 -20.13
CA GLY A 132 12.22 1.69 -20.74
C GLY A 132 12.38 3.04 -21.47
N GLU A 133 11.28 3.74 -21.78
CA GLU A 133 11.29 5.09 -22.35
C GLU A 133 11.49 6.19 -21.28
N MET A 134 11.47 5.88 -19.99
CA MET A 134 11.56 6.87 -18.91
C MET A 134 12.99 7.38 -18.73
N GLU A 135 13.15 8.67 -18.48
CA GLU A 135 14.45 9.25 -18.08
C GLU A 135 14.97 8.62 -16.77
N ARG A 136 14.04 8.42 -15.83
CA ARG A 136 14.31 7.77 -14.54
C ARG A 136 13.07 6.98 -14.10
N ILE A 137 13.31 5.88 -13.38
CA ILE A 137 12.27 5.07 -12.78
C ILE A 137 12.49 5.08 -11.27
N PHE A 138 11.53 5.62 -10.55
CA PHE A 138 11.40 5.50 -9.11
C PHE A 138 10.31 4.48 -8.77
N THR A 139 10.40 3.89 -7.60
CA THR A 139 9.36 3.00 -7.06
C THR A 139 9.00 3.47 -5.67
N ASN A 140 7.75 3.24 -5.22
CA ASN A 140 7.32 3.66 -3.89
C ASN A 140 7.91 2.81 -2.76
N SER A 141 8.59 1.69 -3.09
CA SER A 141 9.21 0.78 -2.14
C SER A 141 10.29 -0.08 -2.80
N ARG A 142 11.12 -0.73 -2.01
CA ARG A 142 12.07 -1.75 -2.48
C ARG A 142 11.33 -2.97 -3.02
N THR A 143 10.25 -3.37 -2.37
CA THR A 143 9.37 -4.47 -2.84
C THR A 143 8.91 -4.26 -4.28
N VAL A 144 8.53 -3.03 -4.64
CA VAL A 144 8.14 -2.70 -6.03
C VAL A 144 9.35 -2.65 -6.96
N ALA A 145 10.50 -2.17 -6.49
CA ALA A 145 11.75 -2.19 -7.28
C ALA A 145 12.19 -3.63 -7.59
N ASP A 146 12.15 -4.51 -6.61
CA ASP A 146 12.51 -5.92 -6.78
C ASP A 146 11.55 -6.63 -7.76
N ARG A 147 10.25 -6.35 -7.67
CA ARG A 147 9.25 -6.87 -8.62
C ARG A 147 9.50 -6.34 -10.04
N LEU A 148 9.84 -5.06 -10.18
CA LEU A 148 10.17 -4.47 -11.47
C LEU A 148 11.41 -5.14 -12.10
N ARG A 149 12.44 -5.40 -11.30
CA ARG A 149 13.63 -6.12 -11.74
C ARG A 149 13.32 -7.56 -12.14
N GLU A 150 12.55 -8.27 -11.32
CA GLU A 150 12.19 -9.68 -11.55
C GLU A 150 11.42 -9.89 -12.85
N TYR A 151 10.39 -9.08 -13.10
CA TYR A 151 9.46 -9.30 -14.21
C TYR A 151 9.79 -8.52 -15.48
N ASN A 152 10.43 -7.37 -15.35
CA ASN A 152 10.70 -6.48 -16.48
C ASN A 152 12.19 -6.30 -16.76
N GLY A 153 13.08 -6.78 -15.89
CA GLY A 153 14.53 -6.56 -16.04
C GLY A 153 14.94 -5.08 -15.95
N LEU A 154 14.11 -4.24 -15.33
CA LEU A 154 14.35 -2.81 -15.20
C LEU A 154 14.73 -2.45 -13.76
N GLU A 155 15.67 -1.51 -13.61
CA GLU A 155 16.03 -0.98 -12.31
C GLU A 155 15.13 0.20 -11.94
N GLY A 156 14.60 0.18 -10.71
CA GLY A 156 13.83 1.27 -10.13
C GLY A 156 14.49 1.71 -8.81
N GLU A 157 14.61 3.02 -8.63
CA GLU A 157 15.13 3.59 -7.38
C GLU A 157 14.02 3.69 -6.34
N PRO A 158 14.12 3.03 -5.16
CA PRO A 158 13.14 3.18 -4.10
C PRO A 158 13.09 4.64 -3.59
N LEU A 159 11.92 5.24 -3.64
CA LEU A 159 11.65 6.58 -3.16
C LEU A 159 10.39 6.54 -2.30
N TYR A 160 10.57 6.40 -0.99
CA TYR A 160 9.48 6.42 -0.01
C TYR A 160 8.87 7.81 0.11
N HIS A 161 7.69 7.89 0.70
CA HIS A 161 7.00 9.16 0.93
C HIS A 161 6.11 9.11 2.18
N PRO A 162 5.76 10.25 2.78
CA PRO A 162 4.90 10.29 3.94
C PRO A 162 3.48 9.76 3.64
N PRO A 163 2.82 9.08 4.59
CA PRO A 163 1.40 8.73 4.45
C PRO A 163 0.50 9.98 4.55
N PRO A 164 -0.75 9.89 4.07
CA PRO A 164 -1.65 11.06 3.98
C PRO A 164 -1.89 11.80 5.30
N LEU A 165 -1.94 11.06 6.41
CA LEU A 165 -2.22 11.61 7.74
C LEU A 165 -0.95 11.95 8.54
N ALA A 166 0.23 12.00 7.91
CA ALA A 166 1.50 12.16 8.62
C ALA A 166 1.54 13.36 9.58
N ALA A 167 1.00 14.51 9.15
CA ALA A 167 0.97 15.74 9.96
C ALA A 167 -0.05 15.71 11.12
N ARG A 168 -0.98 14.77 11.13
CA ARG A 168 -2.11 14.71 12.08
C ARG A 168 -1.99 13.55 13.06
N LEU A 169 -1.23 12.51 12.72
CA LEU A 169 -1.03 11.36 13.59
C LEU A 169 -0.23 11.76 14.82
N ARG A 170 -0.67 11.31 15.97
CA ARG A 170 -0.09 11.61 17.27
C ARG A 170 -0.06 10.40 18.18
N SER A 171 0.90 10.33 19.05
CA SER A 171 0.94 9.32 20.11
C SER A 171 -0.20 9.54 21.10
N GLY A 172 -0.61 8.46 21.74
CA GLY A 172 -1.57 8.44 22.84
C GLY A 172 -1.30 7.26 23.76
N PRO A 173 -2.08 7.09 24.83
CA PRO A 173 -1.92 6.00 25.78
C PRO A 173 -2.09 4.64 25.09
N PHE A 174 -1.42 3.62 25.62
CA PHE A 174 -1.57 2.25 25.17
C PHE A 174 -2.81 1.62 25.81
N GLY A 175 -3.87 1.47 25.00
CA GLY A 175 -5.14 0.86 25.40
C GLY A 175 -5.08 -0.67 25.52
N ASP A 176 -6.24 -1.29 25.56
CA ASP A 176 -6.43 -2.73 25.77
C ASP A 176 -6.77 -3.50 24.48
N TYR A 177 -6.55 -2.90 23.31
CA TYR A 177 -6.89 -3.51 22.03
C TYR A 177 -5.75 -3.46 21.02
N VAL A 178 -5.73 -4.44 20.13
CA VAL A 178 -4.96 -4.39 18.89
C VAL A 178 -5.83 -3.81 17.77
N LEU A 179 -5.22 -3.02 16.90
CA LEU A 179 -5.93 -2.36 15.80
C LEU A 179 -5.56 -3.01 14.46
N TRP A 180 -6.58 -3.29 13.66
CA TRP A 180 -6.44 -3.60 12.25
C TRP A 180 -7.16 -2.54 11.42
N VAL A 181 -6.48 -1.97 10.40
CA VAL A 181 -7.05 -0.93 9.52
C VAL A 181 -6.86 -1.30 8.07
N GLY A 182 -7.91 -1.21 7.27
CA GLY A 182 -7.79 -1.41 5.83
C GLY A 182 -9.09 -1.77 5.14
N ARG A 183 -9.02 -2.01 3.84
CA ARG A 183 -10.13 -2.59 3.09
C ARG A 183 -10.23 -4.08 3.44
N LEU A 184 -11.44 -4.56 3.71
CA LEU A 184 -11.69 -5.96 4.04
C LEU A 184 -11.66 -6.82 2.77
N GLU A 185 -10.45 -6.99 2.21
CA GLU A 185 -10.16 -7.73 0.98
C GLU A 185 -9.17 -8.86 1.26
N ALA A 186 -9.16 -9.87 0.38
CA ALA A 186 -8.34 -11.07 0.55
C ALA A 186 -6.85 -10.76 0.75
N ASN A 187 -6.29 -9.85 -0.03
CA ASN A 187 -4.88 -9.48 0.05
C ASN A 187 -4.50 -8.71 1.33
N LYS A 188 -5.47 -8.19 2.09
CA LYS A 188 -5.24 -7.55 3.40
C LYS A 188 -5.35 -8.53 4.57
N ARG A 189 -5.82 -9.75 4.32
CA ARG A 189 -5.90 -10.89 5.24
C ARG A 189 -6.48 -10.56 6.63
N PRO A 190 -7.64 -9.87 6.72
CA PRO A 190 -8.25 -9.59 8.02
C PRO A 190 -8.63 -10.86 8.78
N GLY A 191 -8.93 -11.97 8.08
CA GLY A 191 -9.24 -13.26 8.66
C GLY A 191 -8.08 -13.86 9.48
N LEU A 192 -6.83 -13.59 9.10
CA LEU A 192 -5.66 -14.07 9.82
C LEU A 192 -5.57 -13.47 11.25
N LEU A 193 -6.06 -12.24 11.45
CA LEU A 193 -6.20 -11.67 12.80
C LEU A 193 -7.18 -12.50 13.64
N LEU A 194 -8.31 -12.94 13.08
CA LEU A 194 -9.30 -13.78 13.81
C LEU A 194 -8.73 -15.16 14.14
N GLU A 195 -7.97 -15.75 13.22
CA GLU A 195 -7.27 -17.01 13.47
C GLU A 195 -6.26 -16.86 14.62
N ALA A 196 -5.46 -15.81 14.60
CA ALA A 196 -4.51 -15.53 15.67
C ALA A 196 -5.21 -15.27 17.01
N LEU A 197 -6.27 -14.47 17.05
CA LEU A 197 -7.02 -14.17 18.28
C LEU A 197 -7.64 -15.41 18.92
N ALA A 198 -8.04 -16.40 18.12
CA ALA A 198 -8.53 -17.69 18.64
C ALA A 198 -7.43 -18.51 19.33
N LEU A 199 -6.15 -18.24 19.02
CA LEU A 199 -4.98 -18.92 19.59
C LEU A 199 -4.33 -18.15 20.73
N THR A 200 -4.68 -16.87 20.95
CA THR A 200 -4.13 -16.08 22.05
C THR A 200 -4.52 -16.62 23.41
N LYS A 201 -3.59 -16.52 24.38
CA LYS A 201 -3.83 -16.82 25.79
C LYS A 201 -4.46 -15.65 26.53
N SER A 202 -4.11 -14.45 26.13
CA SER A 202 -4.69 -13.20 26.65
C SER A 202 -6.11 -12.98 26.14
N ARG A 203 -6.88 -12.15 26.85
CA ARG A 203 -8.21 -11.71 26.42
C ARG A 203 -8.16 -10.33 25.73
N VAL A 204 -7.05 -10.03 25.04
CA VAL A 204 -6.91 -8.78 24.30
C VAL A 204 -8.06 -8.63 23.29
N ARG A 205 -8.58 -7.42 23.19
CA ARG A 205 -9.60 -7.06 22.21
C ARG A 205 -8.95 -6.69 20.86
N ALA A 206 -9.73 -6.76 19.80
CA ALA A 206 -9.35 -6.25 18.49
C ALA A 206 -10.40 -5.31 17.94
N ILE A 207 -9.97 -4.20 17.36
CA ILE A 207 -10.80 -3.31 16.57
C ILE A 207 -10.38 -3.44 15.11
N VAL A 208 -11.34 -3.77 14.26
CA VAL A 208 -11.18 -3.88 12.81
C VAL A 208 -11.89 -2.70 12.17
N ALA A 209 -11.12 -1.74 11.66
CA ALA A 209 -11.64 -0.53 11.05
C ALA A 209 -11.50 -0.59 9.52
N GLY A 210 -12.61 -0.59 8.82
CA GLY A 210 -12.71 -0.62 7.37
C GLY A 210 -13.92 -1.37 6.86
N ARG A 211 -14.10 -1.36 5.54
CA ARG A 211 -15.15 -2.09 4.83
C ARG A 211 -14.58 -2.85 3.65
N GLY A 212 -15.32 -3.83 3.18
CA GLY A 212 -14.98 -4.59 1.98
C GLY A 212 -15.81 -5.86 1.83
N PRO A 213 -15.56 -6.63 0.77
CA PRO A 213 -16.36 -7.82 0.45
C PRO A 213 -16.28 -8.94 1.50
N LEU A 214 -15.29 -8.91 2.39
CA LEU A 214 -15.12 -9.92 3.44
C LEU A 214 -15.85 -9.58 4.75
N GLU A 215 -16.62 -8.49 4.85
CA GLU A 215 -17.20 -8.02 6.11
C GLU A 215 -18.12 -9.08 6.74
N ASP A 216 -19.05 -9.67 5.97
CA ASP A 216 -19.99 -10.68 6.47
C ASP A 216 -19.25 -11.99 6.83
N ALA A 217 -18.33 -12.44 5.98
CA ALA A 217 -17.51 -13.63 6.27
C ALA A 217 -16.66 -13.46 7.54
N LEU A 218 -16.16 -12.26 7.82
CA LEU A 218 -15.43 -11.97 9.06
C LEU A 218 -16.35 -12.00 10.28
N ARG A 219 -17.59 -11.51 10.17
CA ARG A 219 -18.57 -11.58 11.26
C ARG A 219 -18.92 -13.03 11.59
N GLU A 220 -19.20 -13.83 10.57
CA GLU A 220 -19.47 -15.27 10.73
C GLU A 220 -18.25 -16.02 11.32
N ALA A 221 -17.04 -15.73 10.83
CA ALA A 221 -15.81 -16.35 11.33
C ALA A 221 -15.53 -15.96 12.79
N ALA A 222 -15.79 -14.72 13.19
CA ALA A 222 -15.65 -14.29 14.59
C ALA A 222 -16.63 -15.05 15.51
N ALA A 223 -17.90 -15.19 15.12
CA ALA A 223 -18.90 -15.94 15.86
C ALA A 223 -18.51 -17.44 15.97
N ALA A 224 -18.13 -18.06 14.84
CA ALA A 224 -17.73 -19.47 14.81
C ALA A 224 -16.51 -19.79 15.70
N LYS A 225 -15.64 -18.79 15.93
CA LYS A 225 -14.45 -18.90 16.79
C LYS A 225 -14.71 -18.44 18.24
N GLY A 226 -15.93 -18.06 18.60
CA GLY A 226 -16.27 -17.55 19.94
C GLY A 226 -15.60 -16.21 20.28
N LEU A 227 -15.33 -15.39 19.29
CA LEU A 227 -14.64 -14.09 19.43
C LEU A 227 -15.61 -12.91 19.52
N GLU A 228 -16.90 -13.13 19.61
CA GLU A 228 -17.94 -12.10 19.69
C GLU A 228 -17.64 -11.15 20.86
N GLY A 229 -17.49 -10.69 21.59
CA GLY A 229 -17.11 -9.77 22.68
C GLY A 229 -15.63 -9.34 22.66
N ARG A 230 -14.81 -9.93 21.78
CA ARG A 230 -13.39 -9.59 21.65
C ARG A 230 -13.06 -8.85 20.37
N VAL A 231 -13.86 -9.02 19.33
CA VAL A 231 -13.64 -8.41 18.01
C VAL A 231 -14.75 -7.41 17.72
N GLU A 232 -14.38 -6.18 17.50
CA GLU A 232 -15.26 -5.11 17.07
C GLU A 232 -15.03 -4.79 15.60
N LEU A 233 -16.01 -5.09 14.73
CA LEU A 233 -16.03 -4.67 13.34
C LEU A 233 -16.62 -3.25 13.27
N ARG A 234 -15.75 -2.23 13.27
CA ARG A 234 -16.15 -0.81 13.37
C ARG A 234 -16.72 -0.26 12.04
N GLY A 235 -16.51 -0.94 10.94
CA GLY A 235 -16.88 -0.43 9.62
C GLY A 235 -16.02 0.75 9.16
N LEU A 236 -16.57 1.57 8.28
CA LEU A 236 -15.86 2.76 7.81
C LEU A 236 -15.80 3.81 8.92
N VAL A 237 -14.61 4.29 9.21
CA VAL A 237 -14.34 5.32 10.22
C VAL A 237 -13.92 6.62 9.54
N SER A 238 -14.20 7.75 10.18
CA SER A 238 -13.68 9.05 9.78
C SER A 238 -12.16 9.12 10.00
N GLU A 239 -11.49 10.11 9.39
CA GLU A 239 -10.05 10.32 9.61
C GLU A 239 -9.75 10.61 11.09
N GLU A 240 -10.60 11.40 11.76
CA GLU A 240 -10.41 11.73 13.17
C GLU A 240 -10.57 10.51 14.08
N GLU A 241 -11.57 9.64 13.80
CA GLU A 241 -11.70 8.36 14.49
C GLU A 241 -10.49 7.46 14.23
N LYS A 242 -10.02 7.39 12.97
CA LYS A 242 -8.83 6.62 12.59
C LYS A 242 -7.61 7.07 13.39
N ILE A 243 -7.38 8.38 13.50
CA ILE A 243 -6.28 8.94 14.31
C ILE A 243 -6.44 8.56 15.78
N GLY A 244 -7.65 8.64 16.34
CA GLY A 244 -7.95 8.23 17.69
C GLY A 244 -7.71 6.74 17.93
N LEU A 245 -8.11 5.89 16.99
CA LEU A 245 -7.89 4.45 17.04
C LEU A 245 -6.39 4.09 17.02
N TYR A 246 -5.61 4.74 16.17
CA TYR A 246 -4.15 4.56 16.21
C TYR A 246 -3.57 5.02 17.55
N ALA A 247 -3.94 6.21 18.01
CA ALA A 247 -3.42 6.78 19.25
C ALA A 247 -3.71 5.90 20.49
N GLY A 248 -4.88 5.25 20.53
CA GLY A 248 -5.31 4.39 21.63
C GLY A 248 -4.94 2.91 21.50
N ALA A 249 -4.38 2.45 20.39
CA ALA A 249 -4.06 1.04 20.20
C ALA A 249 -2.90 0.57 21.09
N ARG A 250 -2.89 -0.71 21.46
CA ARG A 250 -1.75 -1.40 22.09
C ARG A 250 -0.69 -1.72 21.04
N ALA A 251 -1.11 -2.23 19.91
CA ALA A 251 -0.30 -2.53 18.74
C ALA A 251 -1.19 -2.49 17.48
N VAL A 252 -0.58 -2.39 16.32
CA VAL A 252 -1.27 -2.50 15.04
C VAL A 252 -0.92 -3.83 14.39
N VAL A 253 -1.94 -4.61 14.03
CA VAL A 253 -1.79 -5.87 13.31
C VAL A 253 -2.06 -5.61 11.84
N TYR A 254 -1.04 -5.69 11.02
CA TYR A 254 -1.13 -5.45 9.59
C TYR A 254 -0.45 -6.57 8.81
N PRO A 255 -1.17 -7.65 8.48
CA PRO A 255 -0.64 -8.84 7.86
C PRO A 255 -0.99 -8.96 6.36
N PRO A 256 -0.82 -7.93 5.49
CA PRO A 256 -1.20 -8.03 4.09
C PRO A 256 -0.38 -9.10 3.37
N PHE A 257 -0.81 -9.51 2.19
CA PHE A 257 -0.02 -10.35 1.29
C PHE A 257 0.66 -9.48 0.24
N HIS A 258 2.00 -9.53 0.18
CA HIS A 258 2.84 -8.83 -0.80
C HIS A 258 2.45 -7.36 -1.03
N GLU A 259 2.20 -6.61 0.04
CA GLU A 259 1.84 -5.18 -0.03
C GLU A 259 2.95 -4.36 -0.70
N ASP A 260 2.57 -3.34 -1.46
CA ASP A 260 3.54 -2.52 -2.18
C ASP A 260 4.34 -1.61 -1.23
N LEU A 261 3.68 -0.77 -0.41
CA LEU A 261 4.33 0.07 0.60
C LEU A 261 3.78 -0.19 2.00
N GLY A 262 2.45 -0.11 2.14
CA GLY A 262 1.77 -0.34 3.42
C GLY A 262 1.73 0.88 4.33
N TYR A 263 0.97 1.92 3.97
CA TYR A 263 0.78 3.12 4.79
C TYR A 263 0.41 2.84 6.25
N VAL A 264 -0.33 1.77 6.51
CA VAL A 264 -0.74 1.38 7.87
C VAL A 264 0.46 1.20 8.80
N THR A 265 1.57 0.63 8.30
CA THR A 265 2.83 0.51 9.05
C THR A 265 3.40 1.89 9.41
N LEU A 266 3.45 2.79 8.44
CA LEU A 266 3.97 4.14 8.62
C LEU A 266 3.07 4.99 9.54
N GLU A 267 1.75 4.84 9.39
CA GLU A 267 0.76 5.49 10.25
C GLU A 267 0.87 5.01 11.71
N ALA A 268 1.05 3.70 11.92
CA ALA A 268 1.26 3.13 13.25
C ALA A 268 2.54 3.68 13.90
N PHE A 269 3.64 3.72 13.16
CA PHE A 269 4.91 4.26 13.66
C PHE A 269 4.81 5.74 14.02
N LEU A 270 4.13 6.55 13.20
CA LEU A 270 3.84 7.96 13.50
C LEU A 270 3.02 8.11 14.80
N ALA A 271 2.06 7.20 15.02
CA ALA A 271 1.29 7.16 16.26
C ALA A 271 2.08 6.55 17.44
N GLY A 272 3.35 6.17 17.27
CA GLY A 272 4.18 5.55 18.29
C GLY A 272 3.69 4.16 18.69
N LYS A 273 3.10 3.43 17.77
CA LYS A 273 2.58 2.08 18.02
C LYS A 273 3.41 1.02 17.27
N PRO A 274 3.74 -0.10 17.95
CA PRO A 274 4.44 -1.20 17.30
C PRO A 274 3.54 -1.89 16.29
N VAL A 275 4.15 -2.50 15.29
CA VAL A 275 3.43 -3.22 14.23
C VAL A 275 3.74 -4.71 14.28
N ILE A 276 2.70 -5.53 14.18
CA ILE A 276 2.83 -6.97 13.92
C ILE A 276 2.45 -7.21 12.47
N THR A 277 3.39 -7.74 11.69
CA THR A 277 3.20 -8.05 10.27
C THR A 277 3.59 -9.50 9.98
N MET A 278 3.43 -9.94 8.73
CA MET A 278 3.83 -11.27 8.30
C MET A 278 5.12 -11.22 7.48
N ALA A 279 5.88 -12.31 7.46
CA ALA A 279 7.12 -12.41 6.69
C ALA A 279 6.92 -12.22 5.17
N ASP A 280 5.72 -12.52 4.67
CA ASP A 280 5.33 -12.36 3.27
C ASP A 280 4.52 -11.08 3.00
N SER A 281 4.57 -10.10 3.90
CA SER A 281 3.79 -8.87 3.77
C SER A 281 4.35 -7.88 2.74
N GLY A 282 5.56 -8.08 2.23
CA GLY A 282 6.19 -7.15 1.27
C GLY A 282 6.60 -5.83 1.92
N GLY A 283 6.16 -4.68 1.40
CA GLY A 283 6.55 -3.35 1.88
C GLY A 283 6.58 -3.16 3.41
N PRO A 284 5.61 -3.63 4.20
CA PRO A 284 5.68 -3.58 5.66
C PRO A 284 6.96 -4.17 6.25
N THR A 285 7.52 -5.23 5.67
CA THR A 285 8.77 -5.86 6.17
C THR A 285 10.03 -5.03 5.89
N GLU A 286 9.93 -3.99 5.07
CA GLU A 286 11.04 -3.05 4.87
C GLU A 286 11.25 -2.15 6.10
N PHE A 287 10.21 -1.96 6.90
CA PHE A 287 10.18 -1.05 8.04
C PHE A 287 10.10 -1.79 9.38
N VAL A 288 9.36 -2.90 9.45
CA VAL A 288 9.22 -3.68 10.69
C VAL A 288 10.45 -4.56 10.89
N ARG A 289 11.18 -4.29 11.98
CA ARG A 289 12.34 -5.07 12.45
C ARG A 289 11.89 -5.93 13.63
N ASP A 290 11.94 -7.26 13.42
CA ASP A 290 11.49 -8.24 14.41
C ASP A 290 12.17 -8.07 15.78
N GLY A 291 11.39 -7.98 16.84
CA GLY A 291 11.86 -7.77 18.22
C GLY A 291 12.43 -6.37 18.51
N VAL A 292 12.34 -5.41 17.57
CA VAL A 292 12.90 -4.06 17.74
C VAL A 292 11.80 -3.00 17.74
N ASN A 293 10.98 -2.94 16.70
CA ASN A 293 9.91 -1.96 16.53
C ASN A 293 8.56 -2.63 16.20
N GLY A 294 8.51 -3.96 16.33
CA GLY A 294 7.37 -4.79 16.03
C GLY A 294 7.74 -6.26 16.01
N PHE A 295 6.86 -7.07 15.43
CA PHE A 295 7.11 -8.49 15.22
C PHE A 295 6.79 -8.88 13.77
N VAL A 296 7.56 -9.85 13.25
CA VAL A 296 7.38 -10.45 11.93
C VAL A 296 6.96 -11.91 12.09
N ALA A 297 5.65 -12.15 12.05
CA ALA A 297 5.07 -13.48 12.20
C ALA A 297 5.17 -14.30 10.89
N ARG A 298 5.07 -15.63 11.00
CA ARG A 298 5.10 -16.55 9.86
C ARG A 298 3.79 -17.28 9.65
N ASP A 299 2.98 -17.38 10.71
CA ASP A 299 1.71 -18.07 10.75
C ASP A 299 0.79 -17.47 11.83
N ALA A 300 -0.43 -17.98 11.95
CA ALA A 300 -1.38 -17.53 12.95
C ALA A 300 -0.90 -17.72 14.40
N ALA A 301 -0.12 -18.77 14.67
CA ALA A 301 0.37 -19.09 16.01
C ALA A 301 1.45 -18.08 16.45
N SER A 302 2.41 -17.77 15.58
CA SER A 302 3.42 -16.73 15.86
C SER A 302 2.80 -15.31 15.91
N LEU A 303 1.75 -15.05 15.11
CA LEU A 303 0.98 -13.82 15.19
C LEU A 303 0.26 -13.71 16.55
N ALA A 304 -0.35 -14.79 17.03
CA ALA A 304 -0.98 -14.87 18.34
C ALA A 304 0.04 -14.62 19.47
N SER A 305 1.21 -15.24 19.39
CA SER A 305 2.29 -15.07 20.38
C SER A 305 2.77 -13.61 20.43
N ALA A 306 2.89 -12.93 19.29
CA ALA A 306 3.24 -11.51 19.22
C ALA A 306 2.16 -10.61 19.82
N ILE A 307 0.88 -10.93 19.61
CA ILE A 307 -0.25 -10.23 20.24
C ILE A 307 -0.22 -10.43 21.77
N ASP A 308 -0.02 -11.65 22.24
CA ASP A 308 0.08 -11.96 23.68
C ASP A 308 1.26 -11.23 24.34
N ALA A 309 2.42 -11.17 23.69
CA ALA A 309 3.58 -10.45 24.21
C ALA A 309 3.28 -8.97 24.50
N TYR A 310 2.54 -8.29 23.60
CA TYR A 310 2.14 -6.91 23.87
C TYR A 310 0.96 -6.77 24.85
N ALA A 311 0.13 -7.79 24.97
CA ALA A 311 -0.94 -7.79 25.96
C ALA A 311 -0.39 -7.98 27.40
N GLU A 312 0.64 -8.79 27.56
CA GLU A 312 1.27 -9.15 28.84
C GLU A 312 2.31 -8.11 29.29
N ASP A 313 3.04 -7.48 28.35
CA ASP A 313 4.07 -6.46 28.62
C ASP A 313 3.75 -5.12 27.89
N PRO A 314 3.01 -4.20 28.53
CA PRO A 314 2.75 -2.88 27.98
C PRO A 314 4.02 -2.04 27.72
N ASP A 315 5.04 -2.21 28.54
CA ASP A 315 6.31 -1.48 28.38
C ASP A 315 7.06 -1.93 27.14
N LEU A 316 6.94 -3.21 26.75
CA LEU A 316 7.46 -3.71 25.50
C LEU A 316 6.79 -3.02 24.32
N ALA A 317 5.44 -2.88 24.36
CA ALA A 317 4.71 -2.18 23.32
C ALA A 317 5.18 -0.71 23.20
N GLU A 318 5.41 -0.04 24.33
CA GLU A 318 5.90 1.34 24.33
C GLU A 318 7.32 1.47 23.78
N ARG A 319 8.25 0.60 24.20
CA ARG A 319 9.63 0.58 23.66
C ARG A 319 9.64 0.34 22.15
N HIS A 320 8.89 -0.65 21.67
CA HIS A 320 8.83 -0.95 20.25
C HIS A 320 8.12 0.16 19.45
N GLY A 321 7.10 0.79 20.01
CA GLY A 321 6.43 1.94 19.41
C GLY A 321 7.36 3.15 19.26
N ALA A 322 8.17 3.45 20.29
CA ALA A 322 9.20 4.50 20.23
C ALA A 322 10.26 4.19 19.15
N ALA A 323 10.72 2.94 19.07
CA ALA A 323 11.65 2.49 18.03
C ALA A 323 11.03 2.58 16.64
N GLY A 324 9.73 2.32 16.49
CA GLY A 324 8.99 2.50 15.24
C GLY A 324 8.98 3.95 14.77
N ARG A 325 8.73 4.90 15.70
CA ARG A 325 8.82 6.34 15.40
C ARG A 325 10.21 6.75 14.93
N ALA A 326 11.26 6.26 15.59
CA ALA A 326 12.64 6.52 15.17
C ALA A 326 12.89 5.97 13.75
N THR A 327 12.47 4.74 13.48
CA THR A 327 12.57 4.14 12.14
C THR A 327 11.88 4.99 11.09
N TYR A 328 10.67 5.50 11.36
CA TYR A 328 9.97 6.39 10.43
C TYR A 328 10.78 7.67 10.16
N ALA A 329 11.27 8.33 11.19
CA ALA A 329 12.03 9.57 11.07
C ALA A 329 13.35 9.41 10.31
N GLU A 330 13.98 8.24 10.42
CA GLU A 330 15.23 7.91 9.72
C GLU A 330 15.02 7.53 8.25
N THR A 331 13.85 6.93 7.93
CA THR A 331 13.66 6.24 6.64
C THR A 331 12.78 7.02 5.67
N ILE A 332 11.75 7.72 6.20
CA ILE A 332 10.74 8.36 5.34
C ILE A 332 11.11 9.83 5.10
N PRO A 333 11.43 10.21 3.87
CA PRO A 333 11.77 11.59 3.53
C PRO A 333 10.55 12.52 3.60
N SER A 334 10.79 13.82 3.68
CA SER A 334 9.75 14.83 3.52
C SER A 334 9.23 14.88 2.07
N TRP A 335 8.05 15.41 1.86
CA TRP A 335 7.53 15.65 0.51
C TRP A 335 8.43 16.56 -0.32
N ASP A 336 9.10 17.55 0.30
CA ASP A 336 10.05 18.45 -0.38
C ASP A 336 11.24 17.66 -0.93
N THR A 337 11.79 16.75 -0.12
CA THR A 337 12.88 15.85 -0.54
C THR A 337 12.41 14.92 -1.67
N VAL A 338 11.20 14.37 -1.58
CA VAL A 338 10.62 13.54 -2.64
C VAL A 338 10.51 14.31 -3.95
N CYS A 339 9.96 15.53 -3.91
CA CYS A 339 9.84 16.38 -5.09
C CYS A 339 11.21 16.75 -5.68
N GLN A 340 12.19 17.12 -4.84
CA GLN A 340 13.56 17.39 -5.29
C GLN A 340 14.16 16.21 -6.03
N ARG A 341 14.02 14.97 -5.49
CA ARG A 341 14.52 13.76 -6.15
C ARG A 341 13.81 13.49 -7.49
N LEU A 342 12.49 13.66 -7.53
CA LEU A 342 11.69 13.47 -8.75
C LEU A 342 12.04 14.50 -9.83
N LEU A 343 12.46 15.71 -9.46
CA LEU A 343 12.78 16.81 -10.38
C LEU A 343 14.27 16.94 -10.68
N GLU A 344 15.16 16.22 -10.00
CA GLU A 344 16.62 16.34 -10.14
C GLU A 344 17.07 16.15 -11.59
N GLY A 345 17.65 17.19 -12.23
CA GLY A 345 18.08 17.19 -13.63
C GLY A 345 16.92 17.30 -14.65
N ALA A 346 15.74 17.74 -14.21
CA ALA A 346 14.59 17.96 -15.08
C ALA A 346 14.64 19.35 -15.75
#